data_0fb3af687bbbaaf16bf364461cfa24d6
#
_entry.id   0fb3af687bbbaaf16bf364461cfa24d6
#
_cell.length_a   1.000
_cell.length_b   1.000
_cell.length_c   1.000
_cell.angle_alpha   90.00
_cell.angle_beta   90.00
_cell.angle_gamma   90.00
#
_symmetry.space_group_name_H-M   'P 1'
#
loop_
_entity.id
_entity.type
_entity.pdbx_description
1 polymer ?
#
loop_
_entity_poly.entity_id
_entity_poly.type
_entity_poly.pdbx_seq_one_letter_code
_entity_poly.pdbx_strand_id
1 'polypeptide(L)'
;ESEDRDLVCGLRTHTDFAKALALGADAVAVSNSAMQAIGCIRMRACSLNNSPVGVATKKPELRARLPVDDAAQRLHKFFAATAELTTVLARACGHTHLSEFCTDDLTTFDREMAHLTDVAYGGVSR
;
A
#
# COMPACT_ATOMS: atom_id res chain seq x y z
N GLU A 1 -19.53 -16.27 8.92
CA GLU A 1 -19.01 -15.91 7.58
C GLU A 1 -18.27 -14.59 7.78
N SER A 2 -16.93 -14.64 7.82
CA SER A 2 -16.11 -13.43 7.83
C SER A 2 -16.17 -12.86 6.40
N GLU A 3 -16.82 -11.73 6.24
CA GLU A 3 -16.74 -10.96 5.00
C GLU A 3 -15.30 -10.48 4.84
N ASP A 4 -14.62 -10.93 3.78
CA ASP A 4 -13.27 -10.48 3.44
C ASP A 4 -13.26 -8.95 3.29
N ARG A 5 -12.41 -8.27 4.06
CA ARG A 5 -12.33 -6.80 4.05
C ARG A 5 -11.13 -6.36 3.24
N ASP A 6 -11.36 -6.09 1.98
CA ASP A 6 -10.34 -5.54 1.09
C ASP A 6 -10.24 -4.03 1.24
N LEU A 7 -9.05 -3.52 1.55
CA LEU A 7 -8.81 -2.09 1.62
C LEU A 7 -8.10 -1.60 0.34
N VAL A 8 -8.81 -0.76 -0.41
CA VAL A 8 -8.32 -0.22 -1.69
C VAL A 8 -8.27 1.29 -1.62
N CYS A 9 -7.14 1.89 -1.30
CA CYS A 9 -6.98 3.36 -1.42
C CYS A 9 -5.55 3.81 -1.19
N GLY A 10 -4.94 4.51 -2.13
CA GLY A 10 -3.80 5.41 -1.94
C GLY A 10 -2.59 4.89 -1.16
N LEU A 11 -2.59 3.63 -0.73
CA LEU A 11 -1.54 3.00 0.06
C LEU A 11 -0.27 2.89 -0.78
N ARG A 12 0.86 3.32 -0.22
CA ARG A 12 2.11 3.44 -0.98
C ARG A 12 3.31 2.83 -0.28
N THR A 13 3.32 2.87 1.04
CA THR A 13 4.46 2.45 1.85
C THR A 13 4.10 1.24 2.72
N HIS A 14 5.10 0.51 3.17
CA HIS A 14 4.94 -0.61 4.08
C HIS A 14 4.18 -0.24 5.37
N THR A 15 4.34 1.01 5.84
CA THR A 15 3.60 1.51 7.01
C THR A 15 2.11 1.69 6.72
N ASP A 16 1.73 2.07 5.50
CA ASP A 16 0.31 2.16 5.11
C ASP A 16 -0.31 0.76 5.09
N PHE A 17 0.42 -0.25 4.61
CA PHE A 17 -0.04 -1.64 4.61
C PHE A 17 -0.19 -2.20 6.02
N ALA A 18 0.78 -1.96 6.91
CA ALA A 18 0.68 -2.35 8.31
C ALA A 18 -0.54 -1.73 8.99
N LYS A 19 -0.80 -0.42 8.77
CA LYS A 19 -1.98 0.25 9.30
C LYS A 19 -3.28 -0.35 8.76
N ALA A 20 -3.34 -0.66 7.47
CA ALA A 20 -4.52 -1.27 6.87
C ALA A 20 -4.83 -2.64 7.50
N LEU A 21 -3.81 -3.48 7.67
CA LEU A 21 -3.93 -4.78 8.34
C LEU A 21 -4.35 -4.60 9.80
N ALA A 22 -3.73 -3.67 10.53
CA ALA A 22 -4.07 -3.38 11.93
C ALA A 22 -5.50 -2.86 12.12
N LEU A 23 -6.05 -2.18 11.11
CA LEU A 23 -7.46 -1.74 11.09
C LEU A 23 -8.43 -2.84 10.63
N GLY A 24 -7.95 -4.08 10.44
CA GLY A 24 -8.76 -5.24 10.17
C GLY A 24 -8.97 -5.56 8.69
N ALA A 25 -8.11 -5.07 7.79
CA ALA A 25 -8.11 -5.52 6.41
C ALA A 25 -7.50 -6.93 6.30
N ASP A 26 -8.17 -7.84 5.60
CA ASP A 26 -7.66 -9.18 5.32
C ASP A 26 -6.67 -9.15 4.13
N ALA A 27 -6.88 -8.22 3.20
CA ALA A 27 -6.00 -8.01 2.05
C ALA A 27 -5.88 -6.52 1.70
N VAL A 28 -4.81 -6.18 1.00
CA VAL A 28 -4.51 -4.80 0.56
C VAL A 28 -4.34 -4.77 -0.95
N ALA A 29 -5.25 -4.10 -1.64
CA ALA A 29 -5.15 -3.89 -3.09
C ALA A 29 -4.19 -2.74 -3.40
N VAL A 30 -3.21 -3.00 -4.25
CA VAL A 30 -2.15 -2.06 -4.61
C VAL A 30 -2.24 -1.70 -6.09
N SER A 31 -2.36 -0.43 -6.40
CA SER A 31 -2.45 0.07 -7.77
C SER A 31 -1.38 1.12 -8.07
N ASN A 32 -1.56 2.35 -7.58
CA ASN A 32 -0.71 3.48 -7.94
C ASN A 32 0.76 3.32 -7.56
N SER A 33 1.05 2.72 -6.41
CA SER A 33 2.44 2.46 -5.98
C SER A 33 3.09 1.40 -6.86
N ALA A 34 2.37 0.34 -7.23
CA ALA A 34 2.86 -0.67 -8.16
C ALA A 34 3.12 -0.08 -9.56
N MET A 35 2.21 0.77 -10.06
CA MET A 35 2.44 1.49 -11.32
C MET A 35 3.67 2.41 -11.26
N GLN A 36 3.90 3.10 -10.15
CA GLN A 36 5.09 3.93 -9.96
C GLN A 36 6.37 3.09 -9.90
N ALA A 37 6.32 1.93 -9.24
CA ALA A 37 7.45 1.00 -9.19
C ALA A 37 7.91 0.56 -10.59
N ILE A 38 6.99 0.34 -11.53
CA ILE A 38 7.32 -0.01 -12.91
C ILE A 38 7.65 1.19 -13.81
N GLY A 39 7.69 2.40 -13.27
CA GLY A 39 8.15 3.60 -13.99
C GLY A 39 7.07 4.60 -14.38
N CYS A 40 5.84 4.50 -13.84
CA CYS A 40 4.81 5.52 -14.08
C CYS A 40 5.21 6.86 -13.46
N ILE A 41 5.24 7.92 -14.28
CA ILE A 41 5.61 9.29 -13.88
C ILE A 41 4.42 10.12 -13.39
N ARG A 42 3.24 9.50 -13.18
CA ARG A 42 2.02 10.15 -12.66
C ARG A 42 1.50 11.31 -13.50
N MET A 43 1.69 11.29 -14.80
CA MET A 43 1.25 12.35 -15.71
C MET A 43 -0.28 12.44 -15.87
N ARG A 44 -1.05 11.49 -15.29
CA ARG A 44 -2.52 11.42 -15.36
C ARG A 44 -3.11 11.38 -16.78
N ALA A 45 -2.31 10.95 -17.76
CA ALA A 45 -2.72 10.83 -19.16
C ALA A 45 -3.29 9.44 -19.53
N CYS A 46 -3.55 8.59 -18.53
CA CYS A 46 -4.01 7.22 -18.74
C CYS A 46 -5.40 7.18 -19.38
N SER A 47 -6.33 8.05 -18.93
CA SER A 47 -7.68 8.16 -19.46
C SER A 47 -7.72 8.57 -20.94
N LEU A 48 -6.68 9.28 -21.40
CA LEU A 48 -6.52 9.72 -22.78
C LEU A 48 -5.73 8.71 -23.64
N ASN A 49 -5.38 7.55 -23.10
CA ASN A 49 -4.56 6.54 -23.77
C ASN A 49 -3.17 7.09 -24.23
N ASN A 50 -2.64 8.07 -23.52
CA ASN A 50 -1.41 8.82 -23.85
C ASN A 50 -0.33 8.69 -22.77
N SER A 51 -0.20 7.51 -22.13
CA SER A 51 0.88 7.26 -21.17
C SER A 51 2.25 7.37 -21.86
N PRO A 52 3.08 8.38 -21.52
CA PRO A 52 4.34 8.63 -22.22
C PRO A 52 5.40 7.55 -21.99
N VAL A 53 5.28 6.78 -20.91
CA VAL A 53 6.19 5.70 -20.52
C VAL A 53 5.62 4.30 -20.84
N GLY A 54 4.50 4.22 -21.54
CA GLY A 54 3.94 2.96 -22.01
C GLY A 54 3.19 2.11 -21.00
N VAL A 55 3.08 2.54 -19.73
CA VAL A 55 2.48 1.74 -18.65
C VAL A 55 0.97 1.54 -18.84
N ALA A 56 0.25 2.58 -19.26
CA ALA A 56 -1.19 2.55 -19.39
C ALA A 56 -1.63 3.16 -20.72
N THR A 57 -1.37 2.44 -21.82
CA THR A 57 -1.75 2.85 -23.18
C THR A 57 -1.94 1.63 -24.06
N LYS A 58 -2.83 1.75 -25.04
CA LYS A 58 -3.02 0.74 -26.10
C LYS A 58 -2.24 1.07 -27.39
N LYS A 59 -1.63 2.27 -27.48
CA LYS A 59 -0.87 2.72 -28.63
C LYS A 59 0.46 1.95 -28.72
N PRO A 60 0.75 1.22 -29.83
CA PRO A 60 1.94 0.38 -29.94
C PRO A 60 3.25 1.15 -29.76
N GLU A 61 3.33 2.35 -30.32
CA GLU A 61 4.51 3.22 -30.27
C GLU A 61 4.81 3.73 -28.85
N LEU A 62 3.80 3.87 -28.00
CA LEU A 62 3.97 4.22 -26.61
C LEU A 62 4.25 2.99 -25.74
N ARG A 63 3.57 1.86 -26.02
CA ARG A 63 3.82 0.60 -25.32
C ARG A 63 5.26 0.12 -25.47
N ALA A 64 5.86 0.31 -26.63
CA ALA A 64 7.25 -0.05 -26.92
C ALA A 64 8.27 0.69 -26.01
N ARG A 65 7.85 1.77 -25.35
CA ARG A 65 8.71 2.51 -24.41
C ARG A 65 8.85 1.86 -23.04
N LEU A 66 7.99 0.90 -22.70
CA LEU A 66 8.07 0.20 -21.42
C LEU A 66 9.12 -0.93 -21.51
N PRO A 67 10.24 -0.83 -20.79
CA PRO A 67 11.22 -1.92 -20.71
C PRO A 67 10.66 -2.99 -19.77
N VAL A 68 10.03 -4.01 -20.33
CA VAL A 68 9.21 -4.99 -19.58
C VAL A 68 10.04 -5.72 -18.53
N ASP A 69 11.23 -6.19 -18.87
CA ASP A 69 12.10 -6.94 -17.96
C ASP A 69 12.56 -6.08 -16.77
N ASP A 70 13.00 -4.84 -17.05
CA ASP A 70 13.37 -3.90 -15.99
C ASP A 70 12.18 -3.53 -15.12
N ALA A 71 11.01 -3.31 -15.72
CA ALA A 71 9.78 -3.00 -15.02
C ALA A 71 9.36 -4.16 -14.10
N ALA A 72 9.46 -5.39 -14.57
CA ALA A 72 9.18 -6.59 -13.78
C ALA A 72 10.14 -6.73 -12.59
N GLN A 73 11.44 -6.49 -12.79
CA GLN A 73 12.42 -6.51 -11.71
C GLN A 73 12.16 -5.42 -10.66
N ARG A 74 11.80 -4.20 -11.10
CA ARG A 74 11.44 -3.11 -10.17
C ARG A 74 10.21 -3.44 -9.36
N LEU A 75 9.19 -4.02 -9.98
CA LEU A 75 7.97 -4.45 -9.30
C LEU A 75 8.27 -5.54 -8.27
N HIS A 76 9.07 -6.54 -8.65
CA HIS A 76 9.51 -7.59 -7.75
C HIS A 76 10.23 -7.01 -6.51
N LYS A 77 11.21 -6.12 -6.72
CA LYS A 77 11.92 -5.45 -5.62
C LYS A 77 10.99 -4.63 -4.73
N PHE A 78 10.03 -3.94 -5.32
CA PHE A 78 9.03 -3.17 -4.57
C PHE A 78 8.22 -4.07 -3.64
N PHE A 79 7.67 -5.17 -4.15
CA PHE A 79 6.89 -6.08 -3.31
C PHE A 79 7.74 -6.83 -2.30
N ALA A 80 8.93 -7.29 -2.67
CA ALA A 80 9.85 -7.95 -1.74
C ALA A 80 10.23 -7.03 -0.57
N ALA A 81 10.64 -5.80 -0.85
CA ALA A 81 10.95 -4.82 0.18
C ALA A 81 9.74 -4.45 1.03
N THR A 82 8.56 -4.31 0.43
CA THR A 82 7.33 -4.02 1.15
C THR A 82 6.98 -5.15 2.13
N ALA A 83 7.03 -6.39 1.68
CA ALA A 83 6.76 -7.56 2.52
C ALA A 83 7.78 -7.68 3.67
N GLU A 84 9.06 -7.51 3.37
CA GLU A 84 10.14 -7.54 4.38
C GLU A 84 9.95 -6.46 5.44
N LEU A 85 9.77 -5.21 5.04
CA LEU A 85 9.60 -4.09 5.96
C LEU A 85 8.31 -4.20 6.78
N THR A 86 7.21 -4.69 6.19
CA THR A 86 5.97 -4.95 6.94
C THR A 86 6.19 -6.06 7.97
N THR A 87 6.97 -7.09 7.63
CA THR A 87 7.36 -8.16 8.57
C THR A 87 8.23 -7.62 9.72
N VAL A 88 9.14 -6.67 9.44
CA VAL A 88 9.92 -6.00 10.49
C VAL A 88 9.01 -5.25 11.45
N LEU A 89 7.99 -4.54 10.94
CA LEU A 89 6.99 -3.87 11.79
C LEU A 89 6.21 -4.85 12.65
N ALA A 90 5.75 -5.97 12.08
CA ALA A 90 5.05 -7.00 12.85
C ALA A 90 5.90 -7.51 14.00
N ARG A 91 7.18 -7.82 13.75
CA ARG A 91 8.12 -8.24 14.81
C ARG A 91 8.36 -7.17 15.86
N ALA A 92 8.39 -5.89 15.46
CA ALA A 92 8.52 -4.78 16.41
C ALA A 92 7.30 -4.65 17.33
N CYS A 93 6.10 -5.02 16.84
CA CYS A 93 4.87 -5.12 17.64
C CYS A 93 4.78 -6.42 18.45
N GLY A 94 5.75 -7.34 18.31
CA GLY A 94 5.76 -8.62 19.02
C GLY A 94 5.05 -9.75 18.29
N HIS A 95 4.69 -9.56 17.03
CA HIS A 95 3.97 -10.55 16.22
C HIS A 95 4.90 -11.47 15.43
N THR A 96 4.43 -12.68 15.16
CA THR A 96 5.11 -13.67 14.33
C THR A 96 4.57 -13.71 12.90
N HIS A 97 3.31 -13.28 12.71
CA HIS A 97 2.62 -13.24 11.43
C HIS A 97 1.97 -11.88 11.18
N LEU A 98 1.81 -11.51 9.90
CA LEU A 98 1.17 -10.25 9.51
C LEU A 98 -0.33 -10.21 9.86
N SER A 99 -0.99 -11.37 9.95
CA SER A 99 -2.38 -11.51 10.36
C SER A 99 -2.64 -11.21 11.85
N GLU A 100 -1.58 -11.04 12.64
CA GLU A 100 -1.68 -10.71 14.06
C GLU A 100 -1.77 -9.20 14.31
N PHE A 101 -1.58 -8.35 13.28
CA PHE A 101 -1.78 -6.92 13.42
C PHE A 101 -3.20 -6.60 13.89
N CYS A 102 -3.31 -5.73 14.88
CA CYS A 102 -4.58 -5.30 15.45
C CYS A 102 -4.54 -3.81 15.84
N THR A 103 -5.67 -3.28 16.26
CA THR A 103 -5.79 -1.87 16.67
C THR A 103 -4.89 -1.51 17.85
N ASP A 104 -4.50 -2.47 18.69
CA ASP A 104 -3.59 -2.25 19.81
C ASP A 104 -2.16 -1.90 19.35
N ASP A 105 -1.79 -2.22 18.11
CA ASP A 105 -0.52 -1.82 17.50
C ASP A 105 -0.48 -0.37 17.05
N LEU A 106 -1.62 0.32 17.12
CA LEU A 106 -1.78 1.69 16.64
C LEU A 106 -2.03 2.67 17.78
N THR A 107 -1.54 3.88 17.61
CA THR A 107 -1.91 5.04 18.42
C THR A 107 -2.15 6.24 17.53
N THR A 108 -3.01 7.14 17.97
CA THR A 108 -3.26 8.40 17.27
C THR A 108 -3.25 9.58 18.24
N PHE A 109 -2.82 10.75 17.78
CA PHE A 109 -2.95 12.02 18.52
C PHE A 109 -4.21 12.80 18.15
N ASP A 110 -5.00 12.28 17.21
CA ASP A 110 -6.30 12.85 16.83
C ASP A 110 -7.41 12.18 17.67
N ARG A 111 -8.15 12.98 18.44
CA ARG A 111 -9.20 12.49 19.35
C ARG A 111 -10.41 11.96 18.59
N GLU A 112 -10.80 12.60 17.49
CA GLU A 112 -11.92 12.13 16.68
C GLU A 112 -11.57 10.81 16.00
N MET A 113 -10.34 10.69 15.49
CA MET A 113 -9.85 9.46 14.92
C MET A 113 -9.84 8.33 15.95
N ALA A 114 -9.34 8.58 17.17
CA ALA A 114 -9.36 7.60 18.27
C ALA A 114 -10.78 7.13 18.56
N HIS A 115 -11.72 8.06 18.62
CA HIS A 115 -13.13 7.74 18.91
C HIS A 115 -13.81 6.96 17.79
N LEU A 116 -13.49 7.28 16.53
CA LEU A 116 -14.12 6.64 15.36
C LEU A 116 -13.55 5.25 15.05
N THR A 117 -12.28 5.02 15.35
CA THR A 117 -11.55 3.80 14.94
C THR A 117 -11.24 2.85 16.09
N ASP A 118 -11.55 3.25 17.33
CA ASP A 118 -11.17 2.53 18.57
C ASP A 118 -9.65 2.34 18.73
N VAL A 119 -8.86 3.15 18.04
CA VAL A 119 -7.40 3.20 18.18
C VAL A 119 -7.04 4.04 19.41
N ALA A 120 -6.08 3.56 20.19
CA ALA A 120 -5.67 4.22 21.42
C ALA A 120 -5.23 5.68 21.19
N TYR A 121 -5.72 6.61 22.03
CA TYR A 121 -5.26 7.98 22.03
C TYR A 121 -3.89 8.10 22.72
N GLY A 122 -2.86 8.47 21.96
CA GLY A 122 -1.48 8.61 22.43
C GLY A 122 -1.16 9.94 23.15
N GLY A 123 -2.15 10.84 23.29
CA GLY A 123 -1.99 12.11 23.98
C GLY A 123 -2.42 12.08 25.44
N VAL A 124 -2.19 13.19 26.15
CA VAL A 124 -2.64 13.33 27.54
C VAL A 124 -4.14 13.61 27.56
N SER A 125 -4.91 12.78 28.22
CA SER A 125 -6.31 13.06 28.56
C SER A 125 -6.36 14.10 29.69
N ARG A 126 -6.84 15.31 29.39
CA ARG A 126 -7.17 16.33 30.40
C ARG A 126 -8.66 16.22 30.72
#